data_17a1b038f4e731effb64de79bad0566a
#
_entry.id   17a1b038f4e731effb64de79bad0566a
#
_cell.length_a   1.000
_cell.length_b   1.000
_cell.length_c   1.000
_cell.angle_alpha   90.00
_cell.angle_beta   90.00
_cell.angle_gamma   90.00
#
_symmetry.space_group_name_H-M   'P 1'
#
loop_
_entity.id
_entity.type
_entity.pdbx_description
1 polymer ?
#
loop_
_entity_poly.entity_id
_entity_poly.type
_entity_poly.pdbx_seq_one_letter_code
_entity_poly.pdbx_strand_id
1 'polypeptide(L)'
;MPKKQIVQVNLAAANPNLSPATRFGNLVFVAGQTGRHPISGEVGRDVREQTRYAIERIKMILETAGTSLDNILTVLTHLTRREDLAAYNEEYGKFFPTDKPARTTVEAMLNFPELLVEITVTACIPDRSKSKSCKGSPS
;
A
#
# COMPACT_ATOMS: atom_id res chain seq x y z
N MET A 1 -23.90 3.04 -13.03
CA MET A 1 -23.10 4.18 -12.54
C MET A 1 -22.19 3.73 -11.42
N PRO A 2 -20.91 4.08 -11.45
CA PRO A 2 -20.03 3.78 -10.33
C PRO A 2 -20.49 4.47 -9.05
N LYS A 3 -20.29 3.82 -7.94
CA LYS A 3 -20.53 4.37 -6.62
C LYS A 3 -19.47 3.84 -5.66
N LYS A 4 -19.32 4.51 -4.54
CA LYS A 4 -18.32 4.09 -3.53
C LYS A 4 -18.67 2.70 -3.01
N GLN A 5 -17.70 1.80 -3.06
CA GLN A 5 -17.79 0.46 -2.47
C GLN A 5 -16.71 0.32 -1.41
N ILE A 6 -17.03 -0.38 -0.34
CA ILE A 6 -16.08 -0.62 0.76
C ILE A 6 -15.36 -1.95 0.48
N VAL A 7 -14.04 -1.94 0.63
CA VAL A 7 -13.22 -3.14 0.55
C VAL A 7 -12.96 -3.61 1.99
N GLN A 8 -13.47 -4.78 2.34
CA GLN A 8 -13.30 -5.35 3.66
C GLN A 8 -12.20 -6.41 3.62
N VAL A 9 -11.26 -6.33 4.56
CA VAL A 9 -10.14 -7.27 4.67
C VAL A 9 -9.92 -7.55 6.15
N ASN A 10 -9.72 -8.81 6.50
CA ASN A 10 -9.40 -9.19 7.87
C ASN A 10 -7.91 -9.03 8.12
N LEU A 11 -7.53 -7.89 8.69
CA LEU A 11 -6.14 -7.57 9.03
C LEU A 11 -6.02 -7.31 10.52
N ALA A 12 -4.91 -7.72 11.11
CA ALA A 12 -4.61 -7.42 12.50
C ALA A 12 -4.47 -5.90 12.70
N ALA A 13 -4.79 -5.43 13.91
CA ALA A 13 -4.69 -4.02 14.29
C ALA A 13 -5.56 -3.10 13.41
N ALA A 14 -6.75 -3.56 13.06
CA ALA A 14 -7.71 -2.79 12.29
C ALA A 14 -8.20 -1.58 13.09
N ASN A 15 -8.41 -0.45 12.39
CA ASN A 15 -8.94 0.77 12.99
C ASN A 15 -10.43 0.88 12.66
N PRO A 16 -11.31 0.92 13.68
CA PRO A 16 -12.76 0.99 13.42
C PRO A 16 -13.23 2.32 12.84
N ASN A 17 -12.39 3.35 12.84
CA ASN A 17 -12.75 4.67 12.33
C ASN A 17 -12.57 4.81 10.82
N LEU A 18 -12.07 3.77 10.14
CA LEU A 18 -11.80 3.84 8.70
C LEU A 18 -12.00 2.48 8.05
N SER A 19 -12.13 2.48 6.75
CA SER A 19 -12.14 1.26 5.92
C SER A 19 -10.72 0.98 5.44
N PRO A 20 -10.33 -0.29 5.25
CA PRO A 20 -9.02 -0.60 4.68
C PRO A 20 -8.82 0.01 3.29
N ALA A 21 -9.87 0.03 2.50
CA ALA A 21 -9.84 0.67 1.19
C ALA A 21 -11.27 0.95 0.72
N THR A 22 -11.36 1.84 -0.24
CA THR A 22 -12.61 2.11 -0.97
C THR A 22 -12.36 1.92 -2.45
N ARG A 23 -13.40 1.60 -3.18
CA ARG A 23 -13.36 1.42 -4.63
C ARG A 23 -14.37 2.33 -5.28
N PHE A 24 -13.98 2.94 -6.39
CA PHE A 24 -14.88 3.70 -7.25
C PHE A 24 -14.52 3.40 -8.71
N GLY A 25 -15.46 2.79 -9.44
CA GLY A 25 -15.16 2.33 -10.78
C GLY A 25 -14.04 1.29 -10.75
N ASN A 26 -12.99 1.54 -11.51
CA ASN A 26 -11.82 0.67 -11.55
C ASN A 26 -10.64 1.22 -10.73
N LEU A 27 -10.90 2.12 -9.79
CA LEU A 27 -9.85 2.65 -8.89
C LEU A 27 -10.07 2.17 -7.47
N VAL A 28 -8.97 1.82 -6.80
CA VAL A 28 -8.94 1.42 -5.39
C VAL A 28 -8.08 2.40 -4.63
N PHE A 29 -8.65 2.95 -3.57
CA PHE A 29 -7.98 3.91 -2.69
C PHE A 29 -7.71 3.20 -1.37
N VAL A 30 -6.44 2.91 -1.09
CA VAL A 30 -6.03 2.15 0.10
C VAL A 30 -5.66 3.11 1.21
N ALA A 31 -6.22 2.91 2.39
CA ALA A 31 -5.85 3.68 3.58
C ALA A 31 -4.38 3.45 3.92
N GLY A 32 -3.75 4.42 4.54
CA GLY A 32 -2.36 4.32 4.97
C GLY A 32 -2.13 3.06 5.80
N GLN A 33 -1.13 2.26 5.42
CA GLN A 33 -0.76 1.04 6.13
C GLN A 33 0.58 1.25 6.82
N THR A 34 0.63 0.86 8.08
CA THR A 34 1.85 1.01 8.90
C THR A 34 2.58 -0.33 9.03
N GLY A 35 3.74 -0.29 9.70
CA GLY A 35 4.64 -1.43 9.80
C GLY A 35 4.23 -2.50 10.79
N ARG A 36 2.96 -2.93 10.76
CA ARG A 36 2.45 -4.01 11.60
C ARG A 36 2.24 -5.27 10.77
N HIS A 37 2.66 -6.39 11.30
CA HIS A 37 2.45 -7.68 10.63
C HIS A 37 0.97 -7.89 10.36
N PRO A 38 0.59 -8.32 9.13
CA PRO A 38 -0.83 -8.39 8.75
C PRO A 38 -1.65 -9.37 9.58
N ILE A 39 -1.04 -10.41 10.14
CA ILE A 39 -1.74 -11.44 10.91
C ILE A 39 -1.58 -11.21 12.41
N SER A 40 -0.35 -11.03 12.92
CA SER A 40 -0.11 -10.90 14.36
C SER A 40 -0.32 -9.49 14.89
N GLY A 41 -0.18 -8.47 14.03
CA GLY A 41 -0.24 -7.08 14.44
C GLY A 41 1.04 -6.55 15.07
N GLU A 42 2.08 -7.39 15.17
CA GLU A 42 3.35 -6.98 15.76
C GLU A 42 4.01 -5.89 14.91
N VAL A 43 4.60 -4.91 15.58
CA VAL A 43 5.35 -3.85 14.91
C VAL A 43 6.70 -4.39 14.48
N GLY A 44 7.10 -4.10 13.24
CA GLY A 44 8.41 -4.49 12.72
C GLY A 44 9.55 -3.87 13.54
N ARG A 45 10.67 -4.57 13.63
CA ARG A 45 11.81 -4.20 14.48
C ARG A 45 12.58 -2.98 13.98
N ASP A 46 12.54 -2.73 12.69
CA ASP A 46 13.23 -1.62 12.06
C ASP A 46 12.45 -1.17 10.81
N VAL A 47 12.94 -0.13 10.13
CA VAL A 47 12.22 0.40 8.98
C VAL A 47 12.13 -0.60 7.82
N ARG A 48 13.11 -1.50 7.68
CA ARG A 48 13.07 -2.53 6.63
C ARG A 48 11.91 -3.49 6.85
N GLU A 49 11.81 -4.04 8.05
CA GLU A 49 10.74 -4.96 8.40
C GLU A 49 9.38 -4.27 8.37
N GLN A 50 9.31 -3.04 8.87
CA GLN A 50 8.07 -2.28 8.83
C GLN A 50 7.62 -1.96 7.40
N THR A 51 8.55 -1.64 6.51
CA THR A 51 8.25 -1.41 5.10
C THR A 51 7.67 -2.68 4.47
N ARG A 52 8.30 -3.83 4.72
CA ARG A 52 7.81 -5.11 4.23
C ARG A 52 6.41 -5.39 4.75
N TYR A 53 6.17 -5.22 6.05
CA TYR A 53 4.85 -5.47 6.64
C TYR A 53 3.78 -4.54 6.06
N ALA A 54 4.09 -3.26 5.91
CA ALA A 54 3.15 -2.30 5.33
C ALA A 54 2.76 -2.70 3.89
N ILE A 55 3.74 -3.10 3.08
CA ILE A 55 3.48 -3.50 1.69
C ILE A 55 2.73 -4.83 1.64
N GLU A 56 3.02 -5.78 2.53
CA GLU A 56 2.27 -7.02 2.62
C GLU A 56 0.79 -6.78 2.97
N ARG A 57 0.52 -5.83 3.88
CA ARG A 57 -0.85 -5.41 4.19
C ARG A 57 -1.54 -4.84 2.96
N ILE A 58 -0.86 -3.96 2.25
CA ILE A 58 -1.38 -3.37 1.00
C ILE A 58 -1.68 -4.46 -0.02
N LYS A 59 -0.77 -5.42 -0.17
CA LYS A 59 -0.95 -6.55 -1.10
C LYS A 59 -2.23 -7.32 -0.78
N MET A 60 -2.47 -7.65 0.47
CA MET A 60 -3.68 -8.37 0.88
C MET A 60 -4.94 -7.56 0.57
N ILE A 61 -4.92 -6.26 0.82
CA ILE A 61 -6.05 -5.37 0.53
C ILE A 61 -6.33 -5.34 -0.97
N LEU A 62 -5.28 -5.15 -1.79
CA LEU A 62 -5.43 -5.06 -3.24
C LEU A 62 -5.92 -6.37 -3.84
N GLU A 63 -5.41 -7.51 -3.37
CA GLU A 63 -5.85 -8.82 -3.87
C GLU A 63 -7.32 -9.06 -3.53
N THR A 64 -7.77 -8.66 -2.35
CA THR A 64 -9.17 -8.72 -1.97
C THR A 64 -10.03 -7.84 -2.88
N ALA A 65 -9.51 -6.69 -3.29
CA ALA A 65 -10.21 -5.78 -4.19
C ALA A 65 -10.20 -6.23 -5.67
N GLY A 66 -9.42 -7.26 -6.00
CA GLY A 66 -9.35 -7.78 -7.37
C GLY A 66 -8.22 -7.22 -8.20
N THR A 67 -7.16 -6.73 -7.56
CA THR A 67 -5.99 -6.19 -8.25
C THR A 67 -4.71 -6.66 -7.55
N SER A 68 -3.58 -6.00 -7.80
CA SER A 68 -2.29 -6.43 -7.28
C SER A 68 -1.33 -5.27 -7.14
N LEU A 69 -0.16 -5.52 -6.53
CA LEU A 69 0.89 -4.51 -6.37
C LEU A 69 1.33 -3.92 -7.72
N ASP A 70 1.33 -4.73 -8.78
CA ASP A 70 1.74 -4.27 -10.11
C ASP A 70 0.83 -3.18 -10.67
N ASN A 71 -0.36 -3.04 -10.16
CA ASN A 71 -1.36 -2.09 -10.65
C ASN A 71 -1.44 -0.84 -9.76
N ILE A 72 -0.50 -0.64 -8.85
CA ILE A 72 -0.41 0.59 -8.08
C ILE A 72 0.03 1.74 -8.98
N LEU A 73 -0.74 2.80 -8.96
CA LEU A 73 -0.49 4.00 -9.77
C LEU A 73 0.32 5.04 -9.00
N THR A 74 -0.04 5.27 -7.75
CA THR A 74 0.63 6.26 -6.90
C THR A 74 0.88 5.72 -5.51
N VAL A 75 1.98 6.17 -4.92
CA VAL A 75 2.38 5.85 -3.55
C VAL A 75 2.72 7.14 -2.83
N LEU A 76 2.15 7.32 -1.64
CA LEU A 76 2.55 8.38 -0.72
C LEU A 76 3.12 7.70 0.52
N THR A 77 4.39 7.99 0.83
CA THR A 77 5.06 7.42 1.99
C THR A 77 5.37 8.50 3.01
N HIS A 78 5.06 8.21 4.26
CA HIS A 78 5.45 9.01 5.41
C HIS A 78 6.52 8.23 6.19
N LEU A 79 7.71 8.84 6.36
CA LEU A 79 8.79 8.31 7.20
C LEU A 79 8.94 9.21 8.42
N THR A 80 9.13 8.63 9.59
CA THR A 80 9.31 9.45 10.79
C THR A 80 10.73 10.02 10.92
N ARG A 81 11.70 9.43 10.19
CA ARG A 81 13.09 9.85 10.22
C ARG A 81 13.70 9.81 8.84
N ARG A 82 14.33 10.91 8.42
CA ARG A 82 14.96 10.95 7.09
C ARG A 82 16.12 9.97 6.96
N GLU A 83 16.78 9.60 8.08
CA GLU A 83 17.86 8.62 8.07
C GLU A 83 17.40 7.23 7.65
N ASP A 84 16.10 6.97 7.69
CA ASP A 84 15.55 5.68 7.26
C ASP A 84 15.32 5.59 5.75
N LEU A 85 15.53 6.69 5.01
CA LEU A 85 15.18 6.73 3.58
C LEU A 85 15.92 5.67 2.77
N ALA A 86 17.24 5.52 2.99
CA ALA A 86 18.04 4.57 2.20
C ALA A 86 17.57 3.13 2.43
N ALA A 87 17.37 2.73 3.69
CA ALA A 87 16.89 1.39 4.04
C ALA A 87 15.47 1.14 3.52
N TYR A 88 14.59 2.15 3.65
CA TYR A 88 13.25 2.09 3.10
C TYR A 88 13.29 1.88 1.57
N ASN A 89 14.11 2.64 0.86
CA ASN A 89 14.22 2.52 -0.60
C ASN A 89 14.67 1.13 -1.03
N GLU A 90 15.63 0.53 -0.32
CA GLU A 90 16.10 -0.81 -0.65
C GLU A 90 15.00 -1.85 -0.48
N GLU A 91 14.27 -1.80 0.63
CA GLU A 91 13.20 -2.75 0.89
C GLU A 91 12.02 -2.54 -0.05
N TYR A 92 11.63 -1.28 -0.27
CA TYR A 92 10.58 -0.90 -1.22
C TYR A 92 10.88 -1.42 -2.63
N GLY A 93 12.13 -1.24 -3.08
CA GLY A 93 12.55 -1.62 -4.42
C GLY A 93 12.39 -3.11 -4.72
N LYS A 94 12.41 -3.96 -3.70
CA LYS A 94 12.21 -5.42 -3.88
C LYS A 94 10.80 -5.74 -4.38
N PHE A 95 9.82 -4.89 -4.04
CA PHE A 95 8.42 -5.10 -4.44
C PHE A 95 8.09 -4.45 -5.79
N PHE A 96 8.89 -3.49 -6.23
CA PHE A 96 8.64 -2.72 -7.45
C PHE A 96 9.88 -2.70 -8.35
N PRO A 97 10.25 -3.86 -8.90
CA PRO A 97 11.49 -3.95 -9.71
C PRO A 97 11.41 -3.25 -11.05
N THR A 98 10.21 -3.21 -11.65
CA THR A 98 9.99 -2.62 -12.99
C THR A 98 8.69 -1.82 -13.00
N ASP A 99 8.54 -0.92 -13.98
CA ASP A 99 7.30 -0.13 -14.17
C ASP A 99 6.80 0.45 -12.86
N LYS A 100 7.68 1.17 -12.17
CA LYS A 100 7.45 1.64 -10.82
C LYS A 100 6.30 2.65 -10.76
N PRO A 101 5.50 2.64 -9.66
CA PRO A 101 4.46 3.66 -9.48
C PRO A 101 5.09 5.04 -9.25
N ALA A 102 4.31 6.09 -9.50
CA ALA A 102 4.70 7.42 -9.07
C ALA A 102 4.71 7.46 -7.55
N ARG A 103 5.72 8.09 -6.94
CA ARG A 103 5.86 8.10 -5.49
C ARG A 103 6.28 9.47 -4.96
N THR A 104 5.67 9.85 -3.84
CA THR A 104 6.12 10.97 -3.03
C THR A 104 6.48 10.44 -1.64
N THR A 105 7.63 10.84 -1.12
CA THR A 105 8.10 10.41 0.20
C THR A 105 8.39 11.66 1.03
N VAL A 106 7.79 11.75 2.22
CA VAL A 106 7.96 12.89 3.12
C VAL A 106 8.28 12.41 4.53
N GLU A 107 8.90 13.28 5.32
CA GLU A 107 9.11 13.06 6.75
C GLU A 107 7.91 13.61 7.50
N ALA A 108 7.34 12.80 8.40
CA ALA A 108 6.19 13.22 9.20
C ALA A 108 6.09 12.34 10.44
N MET A 109 5.57 12.91 11.52
CA MET A 109 5.27 12.13 12.72
C MET A 109 4.06 11.23 12.47
N LEU A 110 4.11 10.02 13.00
CA LEU A 110 2.99 9.09 12.97
C LEU A 110 2.32 9.03 14.33
N ASN A 111 1.16 8.36 14.39
CA ASN A 111 0.31 8.38 15.59
C ASN A 111 0.91 7.63 16.78
N PHE A 112 1.82 6.68 16.53
CA PHE A 112 2.47 5.89 17.58
C PHE A 112 3.98 5.98 17.43
N PRO A 113 4.73 6.16 18.55
CA PRO A 113 6.18 6.41 18.44
C PRO A 113 6.99 5.25 17.88
N GLU A 114 6.49 4.01 18.00
CA GLU A 114 7.18 2.84 17.47
C GLU A 114 7.03 2.67 15.95
N LEU A 115 6.09 3.37 15.32
CA LEU A 115 5.88 3.28 13.88
C LEU A 115 6.84 4.20 13.15
N LEU A 116 7.54 3.65 12.16
CA LEU A 116 8.58 4.36 11.41
C LEU A 116 8.15 4.71 10.00
N VAL A 117 7.11 4.05 9.46
CA VAL A 117 6.67 4.25 8.08
C VAL A 117 5.17 4.04 7.96
N GLU A 118 4.56 4.85 7.10
CA GLU A 118 3.17 4.65 6.66
C GLU A 118 3.10 4.82 5.16
N ILE A 119 2.44 3.89 4.48
CA ILE A 119 2.36 3.87 3.01
C ILE A 119 0.90 3.89 2.59
N THR A 120 0.56 4.86 1.73
CA THR A 120 -0.78 5.04 1.16
C THR A 120 -0.70 4.87 -0.34
N VAL A 121 -1.59 4.09 -0.95
CA VAL A 121 -1.54 3.84 -2.38
C VAL A 121 -2.91 4.00 -3.04
N THR A 122 -2.87 4.29 -4.33
CA THR A 122 -4.02 4.20 -5.23
C THR A 122 -3.64 3.25 -6.35
N ALA A 123 -4.53 2.31 -6.65
CA ALA A 123 -4.31 1.30 -7.68
C ALA A 123 -5.49 1.25 -8.64
N CYS A 124 -5.28 0.67 -9.82
CA CYS A 124 -6.38 0.38 -10.73
C CYS A 124 -6.72 -1.10 -10.71
N ILE A 125 -7.95 -1.41 -11.07
CA ILE A 125 -8.39 -2.79 -11.28
C ILE A 125 -8.42 -3.02 -12.79
N PRO A 126 -7.69 -4.03 -13.30
CA PRO A 126 -7.64 -4.26 -14.74
C PRO A 126 -8.99 -4.70 -15.29
N ASP A 127 -9.25 -4.33 -16.56
CA ASP A 127 -10.41 -4.81 -17.29
C ASP A 127 -10.18 -6.28 -17.65
N ARG A 128 -11.05 -7.16 -17.13
CA ARG A 128 -10.93 -8.61 -17.33
C ARG A 128 -11.08 -9.03 -18.79
N SER A 129 -11.77 -8.21 -19.59
CA SER A 129 -11.98 -8.52 -21.01
C SER A 129 -10.77 -8.18 -21.87
N LYS A 130 -9.79 -7.44 -21.36
CA LYS A 130 -8.65 -6.94 -22.13
C LYS A 130 -7.31 -7.37 -21.59
N SER A 131 -7.08 -7.25 -20.28
CA SER A 131 -5.78 -7.47 -19.69
C SER A 131 -5.91 -7.71 -18.21
N LYS A 132 -4.95 -8.45 -17.61
CA LYS A 132 -4.82 -8.60 -16.17
C LYS A 132 -4.02 -7.46 -15.54
N SER A 133 -3.55 -6.53 -16.35
CA SER A 133 -2.74 -5.41 -15.91
C SER A 133 -3.37 -4.10 -16.36
N CYS A 134 -3.23 -3.06 -15.55
CA CYS A 134 -3.61 -1.69 -15.89
C CYS A 134 -2.56 -0.98 -16.73
N LYS A 135 -1.47 -1.67 -17.07
CA LYS A 135 -0.41 -1.12 -17.91
C LYS A 135 -0.92 -1.03 -19.35
N GLY A 136 -0.56 0.03 -20.04
CA GLY A 136 -0.90 0.18 -21.45
C GLY A 136 -0.22 -0.88 -22.29
N SER A 137 -0.80 -1.12 -23.48
CA SER A 137 -0.19 -2.03 -24.45
C SER A 137 1.15 -1.47 -24.91
N PRO A 138 2.16 -2.35 -25.10
CA PRO A 138 3.42 -1.88 -25.68
C PRO A 138 3.16 -1.31 -27.08
N SER A 139 3.69 -0.15 -27.34
CA SER A 139 3.58 0.48 -28.65
C SER A 139 4.70 0.03 -29.56
#